data_df1919e76433d06eeb7cfecb81a0f9fe
#
_entry.id   df1919e76433d06eeb7cfecb81a0f9fe
#
_cell.length_a   1.000
_cell.length_b   1.000
_cell.length_c   1.000
_cell.angle_alpha   90.00
_cell.angle_beta   90.00
_cell.angle_gamma   90.00
#
_symmetry.space_group_name_H-M   'P 1'
#
loop_
_entity.id
_entity.type
_entity.pdbx_description
1 polymer ?
#
loop_
_entity_poly.entity_id
_entity_poly.type
_entity_poly.pdbx_seq_one_letter_code
_entity_poly.pdbx_strand_id
1 'polypeptide(L)'
;YEDFKSKPHAVRQWLFTPNPPMLPSLSVDAACSGSPGPLEYRGVNTETGEQVFRAGPFPGGTNNIGEFLAIVRGMEWLARNKLDWVIYADSDTAVAWIRARKCNTKLARTASNAMLFQLIARAEESLKNFRSFRIMKWDTKAWGENPADFGRK
;
A
#
# COMPACT_ATOMS: atom_id res chain seq x y z
N TYR A 1 -11.63 -24.76 -12.38
CA TYR A 1 -11.18 -25.32 -11.09
C TYR A 1 -9.65 -25.31 -10.97
N GLU A 2 -8.94 -25.66 -12.04
CA GLU A 2 -7.48 -25.58 -12.06
C GLU A 2 -7.00 -24.16 -11.80
N ASP A 3 -7.64 -23.16 -12.44
CA ASP A 3 -7.32 -21.76 -12.22
C ASP A 3 -7.57 -21.37 -10.76
N PHE A 4 -8.64 -21.88 -10.17
CA PHE A 4 -8.94 -21.60 -8.77
C PHE A 4 -7.82 -22.12 -7.85
N LYS A 5 -7.32 -23.32 -8.09
CA LYS A 5 -6.23 -23.89 -7.29
C LYS A 5 -4.93 -23.15 -7.45
N SER A 6 -4.67 -22.59 -8.62
CA SER A 6 -3.42 -21.86 -8.88
C SER A 6 -3.44 -20.45 -8.36
N LYS A 7 -4.60 -19.90 -7.98
CA LYS A 7 -4.74 -18.55 -7.48
C LYS A 7 -4.23 -18.42 -6.03
N PRO A 8 -3.79 -17.23 -5.63
CA PRO A 8 -3.42 -16.99 -4.23
C PRO A 8 -4.57 -17.31 -3.29
N HIS A 9 -4.25 -17.71 -2.07
CA HIS A 9 -5.24 -18.09 -1.07
C HIS A 9 -6.29 -16.98 -0.84
N ALA A 10 -5.87 -15.73 -0.81
CA ALA A 10 -6.79 -14.59 -0.61
C ALA A 10 -7.85 -14.54 -1.71
N VAL A 11 -7.47 -14.75 -2.97
CA VAL A 11 -8.42 -14.74 -4.08
C VAL A 11 -9.42 -15.89 -3.97
N ARG A 12 -8.94 -17.07 -3.59
CA ARG A 12 -9.85 -18.23 -3.36
C ARG A 12 -10.89 -17.90 -2.29
N GLN A 13 -10.47 -17.22 -1.24
CA GLN A 13 -11.34 -16.81 -0.14
C GLN A 13 -12.43 -15.86 -0.63
N TRP A 14 -12.09 -14.90 -1.49
CA TRP A 14 -13.02 -13.89 -2.00
C TRP A 14 -14.11 -14.48 -2.89
N LEU A 15 -13.85 -15.58 -3.57
CA LEU A 15 -14.83 -16.19 -4.48
C LEU A 15 -16.13 -16.55 -3.76
N PHE A 16 -16.10 -16.65 -2.44
CA PHE A 16 -17.26 -17.04 -1.65
C PHE A 16 -17.82 -15.93 -0.78
N THR A 17 -17.38 -14.67 -0.99
CA THR A 17 -17.90 -13.53 -0.23
C THR A 17 -19.02 -12.84 -0.99
N PRO A 18 -20.03 -12.28 -0.26
CA PRO A 18 -21.12 -11.54 -0.94
C PRO A 18 -20.65 -10.29 -1.65
N ASN A 19 -19.66 -9.59 -1.09
CA ASN A 19 -19.10 -8.36 -1.65
C ASN A 19 -17.60 -8.50 -1.77
N PRO A 20 -17.11 -9.18 -2.82
CA PRO A 20 -15.67 -9.35 -2.99
C PRO A 20 -14.99 -8.04 -3.35
N PRO A 21 -13.66 -7.95 -3.20
CA PRO A 21 -12.93 -6.76 -3.62
C PRO A 21 -13.09 -6.53 -5.11
N MET A 22 -12.94 -5.27 -5.52
CA MET A 22 -12.95 -4.92 -6.94
C MET A 22 -11.71 -5.49 -7.61
N LEU A 23 -11.88 -6.07 -8.79
CA LEU A 23 -10.78 -6.63 -9.59
C LEU A 23 -10.94 -6.17 -11.04
N PRO A 24 -9.85 -5.83 -11.73
CA PRO A 24 -8.48 -5.80 -11.20
C PRO A 24 -8.28 -4.65 -10.22
N SER A 25 -7.33 -4.80 -9.33
CA SER A 25 -6.98 -3.76 -8.37
C SER A 25 -5.55 -3.97 -7.87
N LEU A 26 -5.04 -2.96 -7.17
CA LEU A 26 -3.71 -2.99 -6.58
C LEU A 26 -3.88 -2.95 -5.06
N SER A 27 -3.23 -3.86 -4.37
CA SER A 27 -3.21 -3.86 -2.91
C SER A 27 -1.83 -3.42 -2.45
N VAL A 28 -1.80 -2.50 -1.47
CA VAL A 28 -0.53 -2.02 -0.90
C VAL A 28 -0.52 -2.25 0.60
N ASP A 29 0.66 -2.43 1.15
CA ASP A 29 0.84 -2.59 2.59
C ASP A 29 2.27 -2.24 2.97
N ALA A 30 2.49 -2.08 4.27
CA ALA A 30 3.79 -1.78 4.85
C ALA A 30 4.03 -2.67 6.05
N ALA A 31 5.30 -2.83 6.41
CA ALA A 31 5.70 -3.53 7.61
C ALA A 31 6.80 -2.72 8.28
N CYS A 32 6.67 -2.53 9.60
CA CYS A 32 7.65 -1.78 10.37
C CYS A 32 7.94 -2.54 11.67
N SER A 33 9.21 -2.82 11.90
CA SER A 33 9.64 -3.55 13.10
C SER A 33 9.99 -2.54 14.20
N GLY A 34 8.97 -1.96 14.80
CA GLY A 34 9.07 -0.93 15.82
C GLY A 34 8.48 0.38 15.35
N SER A 35 8.44 1.38 16.23
CA SER A 35 7.88 2.68 15.95
C SER A 35 8.64 3.73 16.75
N PRO A 36 9.76 4.25 16.20
CA PRO A 36 10.29 4.00 14.84
C PRO A 36 11.10 2.72 14.71
N GLY A 37 11.27 2.27 13.46
CA GLY A 37 12.06 1.08 13.17
C GLY A 37 12.24 0.87 11.67
N PRO A 38 12.86 -0.25 11.25
CA PRO A 38 13.01 -0.57 9.84
C PRO A 38 11.66 -0.69 9.15
N LEU A 39 11.50 0.01 8.05
CA LEU A 39 10.24 0.15 7.32
C LEU A 39 10.37 -0.38 5.91
N GLU A 40 9.44 -1.25 5.53
CA GLU A 40 9.31 -1.73 4.14
C GLU A 40 7.88 -1.49 3.67
N TYR A 41 7.71 -1.40 2.35
CA TYR A 41 6.37 -1.36 1.78
C TYR A 41 6.37 -2.02 0.40
N ARG A 42 5.19 -2.44 -0.05
CA ARG A 42 5.07 -3.09 -1.36
C ARG A 42 3.67 -2.94 -1.92
N GLY A 43 3.55 -3.22 -3.22
CA GLY A 43 2.29 -3.32 -3.92
C GLY A 43 2.19 -4.66 -4.62
N VAL A 44 0.99 -5.21 -4.62
CA VAL A 44 0.70 -6.54 -5.17
C VAL A 44 -0.55 -6.44 -6.03
N ASN A 45 -0.53 -7.10 -7.20
CA ASN A 45 -1.73 -7.26 -7.99
C ASN A 45 -2.72 -8.09 -7.16
N THR A 46 -3.86 -7.50 -6.82
CA THR A 46 -4.83 -8.13 -5.92
C THR A 46 -5.30 -9.48 -6.44
N GLU A 47 -5.54 -9.57 -7.74
CA GLU A 47 -6.11 -10.76 -8.35
C GLU A 47 -5.11 -11.91 -8.46
N THR A 48 -3.86 -11.62 -8.82
CA THR A 48 -2.86 -12.65 -9.10
C THR A 48 -1.90 -12.91 -7.95
N GLY A 49 -1.77 -11.96 -7.02
CA GLY A 49 -0.79 -12.04 -5.95
C GLY A 49 0.62 -11.64 -6.38
N GLU A 50 0.80 -11.21 -7.64
CA GLU A 50 2.11 -10.80 -8.14
C GLU A 50 2.55 -9.49 -7.51
N GLN A 51 3.76 -9.47 -6.95
CA GLN A 51 4.35 -8.26 -6.42
C GLN A 51 4.82 -7.38 -7.59
N VAL A 52 4.34 -6.14 -7.63
CA VAL A 52 4.65 -5.22 -8.71
C VAL A 52 5.70 -4.17 -8.30
N PHE A 53 5.83 -3.91 -7.00
CA PHE A 53 6.93 -3.11 -6.46
C PHE A 53 7.17 -3.42 -5.00
N ARG A 54 8.38 -3.13 -4.55
CA ARG A 54 8.78 -3.26 -3.14
C ARG A 54 9.90 -2.27 -2.88
N ALA A 55 9.94 -1.72 -1.67
CA ALA A 55 10.97 -0.78 -1.25
C ALA A 55 11.31 -0.97 0.22
N GLY A 56 12.55 -0.68 0.57
CA GLY A 56 13.06 -0.80 1.92
C GLY A 56 13.90 -2.07 2.11
N PRO A 57 14.32 -2.34 3.35
CA PRO A 57 13.98 -1.59 4.56
C PRO A 57 14.68 -0.22 4.66
N PHE A 58 13.97 0.75 5.23
CA PHE A 58 14.48 2.08 5.52
C PHE A 58 14.53 2.27 7.04
N PRO A 59 15.64 2.74 7.61
CA PRO A 59 15.72 2.87 9.06
C PRO A 59 14.84 4.01 9.58
N GLY A 60 14.37 3.86 10.82
CA GLY A 60 13.73 4.94 11.56
C GLY A 60 12.36 5.37 11.06
N GLY A 61 11.61 4.47 10.43
CA GLY A 61 10.29 4.78 9.91
C GLY A 61 9.15 4.33 10.81
N THR A 62 7.92 4.55 10.35
CA THR A 62 6.70 4.10 10.99
C THR A 62 5.78 3.43 9.96
N ASN A 63 4.85 2.62 10.46
CA ASN A 63 3.94 1.90 9.56
C ASN A 63 3.09 2.85 8.71
N ASN A 64 2.57 3.92 9.31
CA ASN A 64 1.73 4.87 8.57
C ASN A 64 2.50 5.58 7.46
N ILE A 65 3.78 5.91 7.70
CA ILE A 65 4.62 6.49 6.64
C ILE A 65 4.78 5.48 5.51
N GLY A 66 5.02 4.21 5.85
CA GLY A 66 5.15 3.16 4.85
C GLY A 66 3.91 3.00 4.00
N GLU A 67 2.74 3.02 4.63
CA GLU A 67 1.46 2.95 3.93
C GLU A 67 1.28 4.15 2.99
N PHE A 68 1.62 5.35 3.47
CA PHE A 68 1.55 6.57 2.66
C PHE A 68 2.42 6.44 1.41
N LEU A 69 3.68 6.04 1.59
CA LEU A 69 4.62 5.86 0.48
C LEU A 69 4.16 4.75 -0.47
N ALA A 70 3.61 3.66 0.06
CA ALA A 70 3.10 2.56 -0.74
C ALA A 70 1.95 3.01 -1.63
N ILE A 71 1.03 3.81 -1.10
CA ILE A 71 -0.10 4.33 -1.87
C ILE A 71 0.41 5.22 -3.01
N VAL A 72 1.31 6.17 -2.72
CA VAL A 72 1.85 7.06 -3.76
C VAL A 72 2.58 6.26 -4.84
N ARG A 73 3.40 5.30 -4.43
CA ARG A 73 4.10 4.44 -5.38
C ARG A 73 3.13 3.67 -6.25
N GLY A 74 2.04 3.18 -5.64
CA GLY A 74 0.98 2.48 -6.37
C GLY A 74 0.31 3.39 -7.39
N MET A 75 0.00 4.62 -7.02
CA MET A 75 -0.59 5.60 -7.94
C MET A 75 0.34 5.87 -9.12
N GLU A 76 1.63 6.01 -8.86
CA GLU A 76 2.63 6.22 -9.91
C GLU A 76 2.74 5.00 -10.82
N TRP A 77 2.73 3.80 -10.24
CA TRP A 77 2.78 2.55 -11.00
C TRP A 77 1.58 2.41 -11.92
N LEU A 78 0.38 2.69 -11.40
CA LEU A 78 -0.85 2.64 -12.20
C LEU A 78 -0.81 3.66 -13.34
N ALA A 79 -0.37 4.89 -13.06
CA ALA A 79 -0.28 5.94 -14.08
C ALA A 79 0.70 5.56 -15.18
N ARG A 80 1.85 5.02 -14.81
CA ARG A 80 2.88 4.59 -15.77
C ARG A 80 2.38 3.47 -16.68
N ASN A 81 1.56 2.59 -16.14
CA ASN A 81 1.00 1.47 -16.90
C ASN A 81 -0.37 1.78 -17.51
N LYS A 82 -0.83 3.03 -17.39
CA LYS A 82 -2.11 3.51 -17.94
C LYS A 82 -3.29 2.67 -17.46
N LEU A 83 -3.30 2.35 -16.18
CA LEU A 83 -4.35 1.57 -15.53
C LEU A 83 -5.12 2.47 -14.56
N ASP A 84 -6.45 2.28 -14.50
CA ASP A 84 -7.31 3.06 -13.62
C ASP A 84 -7.85 2.22 -12.45
N TRP A 85 -7.08 1.27 -12.01
CA TRP A 85 -7.46 0.38 -10.93
C TRP A 85 -7.62 1.12 -9.60
N VAL A 86 -8.46 0.55 -8.74
CA VAL A 86 -8.56 0.97 -7.33
C VAL A 86 -7.33 0.48 -6.57
N ILE A 87 -6.88 1.28 -5.61
CA ILE A 87 -5.83 0.87 -4.66
C ILE A 87 -6.49 0.53 -3.33
N TYR A 88 -6.21 -0.65 -2.83
CA TYR A 88 -6.62 -1.06 -1.48
C TYR A 88 -5.50 -0.84 -0.48
N ALA A 89 -5.83 -0.24 0.65
CA ALA A 89 -4.89 0.03 1.74
C ALA A 89 -5.57 -0.21 3.09
N ASP A 90 -4.76 -0.43 4.12
CA ASP A 90 -5.28 -0.73 5.47
C ASP A 90 -5.29 0.49 6.38
N SER A 91 -4.48 1.50 6.12
CA SER A 91 -4.30 2.62 7.05
C SER A 91 -5.22 3.80 6.73
N ASP A 92 -6.19 4.04 7.61
CA ASP A 92 -7.05 5.22 7.48
C ASP A 92 -6.24 6.52 7.60
N THR A 93 -5.22 6.51 8.46
CA THR A 93 -4.33 7.66 8.63
C THR A 93 -3.58 7.98 7.33
N ALA A 94 -2.99 6.97 6.71
CA ALA A 94 -2.26 7.17 5.45
C ALA A 94 -3.19 7.67 4.35
N VAL A 95 -4.40 7.13 4.26
CA VAL A 95 -5.38 7.57 3.26
C VAL A 95 -5.74 9.04 3.49
N ALA A 96 -5.94 9.45 4.76
CA ALA A 96 -6.23 10.85 5.08
C ALA A 96 -5.06 11.75 4.64
N TRP A 97 -3.81 11.33 4.85
CA TRP A 97 -2.65 12.08 4.41
C TRP A 97 -2.59 12.21 2.88
N ILE A 98 -2.95 11.15 2.16
CA ILE A 98 -3.02 11.21 0.69
C ILE A 98 -4.05 12.26 0.25
N ARG A 99 -5.22 12.27 0.86
CA ARG A 99 -6.28 13.24 0.53
C ARG A 99 -5.87 14.67 0.84
N ALA A 100 -5.11 14.86 1.93
CA ALA A 100 -4.53 16.17 2.27
C ALA A 100 -3.29 16.51 1.44
N ARG A 101 -2.77 15.57 0.69
CA ARG A 101 -1.54 15.67 -0.11
C ARG A 101 -0.33 15.99 0.76
N LYS A 102 -0.35 15.54 2.00
CA LYS A 102 0.72 15.82 2.96
C LYS A 102 0.84 14.70 3.98
N CYS A 103 2.06 14.22 4.17
CA CYS A 103 2.37 13.22 5.19
C CYS A 103 2.49 13.94 6.54
N ASN A 104 1.41 14.03 7.27
CA ASN A 104 1.35 14.79 8.53
C ASN A 104 1.92 13.98 9.72
N THR A 105 3.02 13.30 9.51
CA THR A 105 3.67 12.54 10.57
C THR A 105 4.28 13.46 11.62
N LYS A 106 4.27 12.99 12.86
CA LYS A 106 4.94 13.68 13.97
C LYS A 106 6.33 13.11 14.26
N LEU A 107 6.78 12.19 13.42
CA LEU A 107 8.10 11.57 13.57
C LEU A 107 9.19 12.63 13.46
N ALA A 108 10.10 12.64 14.43
CA ALA A 108 11.25 13.55 14.40
C ALA A 108 12.23 13.15 13.30
N ARG A 109 12.79 14.15 12.62
CA ARG A 109 13.85 13.92 11.64
C ARG A 109 15.15 13.63 12.35
N THR A 110 15.86 12.61 11.89
CA THR A 110 17.16 12.22 12.42
C THR A 110 18.11 11.91 11.27
N ALA A 111 19.39 11.75 11.57
CA ALA A 111 20.35 11.34 10.55
C ALA A 111 19.98 9.97 9.97
N SER A 112 19.45 9.05 10.78
CA SER A 112 19.15 7.70 10.34
C SER A 112 17.92 7.62 9.43
N ASN A 113 16.97 8.55 9.55
CA ASN A 113 15.77 8.54 8.70
C ASN A 113 15.74 9.63 7.65
N ALA A 114 16.89 10.26 7.37
CA ALA A 114 16.97 11.36 6.40
C ALA A 114 16.50 10.92 5.00
N MET A 115 16.87 9.72 4.56
CA MET A 115 16.45 9.21 3.26
C MET A 115 14.93 9.05 3.20
N LEU A 116 14.33 8.57 4.29
CA LEU A 116 12.89 8.39 4.37
C LEU A 116 12.16 9.72 4.18
N PHE A 117 12.65 10.79 4.82
CA PHE A 117 12.05 12.11 4.65
C PHE A 117 12.25 12.68 3.26
N GLN A 118 13.31 12.31 2.55
CA GLN A 118 13.47 12.66 1.13
C GLN A 118 12.40 11.96 0.30
N LEU A 119 12.11 10.69 0.59
CA LEU A 119 11.07 9.96 -0.11
C LEU A 119 9.68 10.56 0.15
N ILE A 120 9.43 10.99 1.38
CA ILE A 120 8.19 11.69 1.74
C ILE A 120 8.03 12.95 0.92
N ALA A 121 9.08 13.77 0.83
CA ALA A 121 9.04 15.01 0.06
C ALA A 121 8.75 14.73 -1.43
N ARG A 122 9.37 13.72 -2.01
CA ARG A 122 9.12 13.34 -3.39
C ARG A 122 7.69 12.85 -3.58
N ALA A 123 7.16 12.10 -2.62
CA ALA A 123 5.80 11.60 -2.68
C ALA A 123 4.80 12.75 -2.64
N GLU A 124 5.01 13.72 -1.75
CA GLU A 124 4.15 14.90 -1.67
C GLU A 124 4.17 15.68 -2.97
N GLU A 125 5.35 15.84 -3.57
CA GLU A 125 5.48 16.52 -4.85
C GLU A 125 4.74 15.76 -5.95
N SER A 126 4.85 14.43 -5.98
CA SER A 126 4.17 13.57 -6.94
C SER A 126 2.66 13.70 -6.84
N LEU A 127 2.12 13.84 -5.63
CA LEU A 127 0.68 13.95 -5.41
C LEU A 127 0.06 15.15 -6.10
N LYS A 128 0.85 16.19 -6.39
CA LYS A 128 0.37 17.37 -7.10
C LYS A 128 -0.07 17.04 -8.53
N ASN A 129 0.41 15.93 -9.10
CA ASN A 129 0.09 15.52 -10.46
C ASN A 129 -1.22 14.74 -10.58
N PHE A 130 -1.84 14.41 -9.46
CA PHE A 130 -3.06 13.60 -9.46
C PHE A 130 -4.27 14.45 -9.06
N ARG A 131 -5.32 14.42 -9.89
CA ARG A 131 -6.56 15.18 -9.64
C ARG A 131 -7.49 14.47 -8.68
N SER A 132 -7.48 13.14 -8.70
CA SER A 132 -8.37 12.33 -7.88
C SER A 132 -7.66 11.08 -7.41
N PHE A 133 -8.20 10.49 -6.36
CA PHE A 133 -7.63 9.30 -5.74
C PHE A 133 -8.69 8.21 -5.67
N ARG A 134 -8.37 7.03 -6.23
CA ARG A 134 -9.25 5.87 -6.17
C ARG A 134 -8.67 4.89 -5.16
N ILE A 135 -8.84 5.22 -3.89
CA ILE A 135 -8.31 4.46 -2.78
C ILE A 135 -9.46 3.97 -1.91
N MET A 136 -9.45 2.69 -1.59
CA MET A 136 -10.46 2.07 -0.75
C MET A 136 -9.79 1.28 0.37
N LYS A 137 -10.53 1.14 1.47
CA LYS A 137 -10.07 0.35 2.61
C LYS A 137 -10.19 -1.13 2.29
N TRP A 138 -9.16 -1.90 2.62
CA TRP A 138 -9.22 -3.36 2.54
C TRP A 138 -10.09 -3.89 3.68
N ASP A 139 -11.06 -4.74 3.35
CA ASP A 139 -11.97 -5.32 4.34
C ASP A 139 -11.41 -6.66 4.82
N THR A 140 -10.56 -6.61 5.83
CA THR A 140 -9.92 -7.80 6.38
C THR A 140 -10.91 -8.80 6.92
N LYS A 141 -12.01 -8.33 7.52
CA LYS A 141 -13.02 -9.23 8.07
C LYS A 141 -13.69 -10.09 7.01
N ALA A 142 -14.03 -9.46 5.88
CA ALA A 142 -14.75 -10.15 4.81
C ALA A 142 -13.80 -10.91 3.89
N TRP A 143 -12.59 -10.38 3.65
CA TRP A 143 -11.71 -10.86 2.59
C TRP A 143 -10.44 -11.55 3.09
N GLY A 144 -10.18 -11.54 4.41
CA GLY A 144 -8.96 -12.09 4.95
C GLY A 144 -7.81 -11.11 4.86
N GLU A 145 -6.59 -11.59 4.98
CA GLU A 145 -5.40 -10.73 4.98
C GLU A 145 -5.23 -9.99 3.66
N ASN A 146 -4.72 -8.76 3.74
CA ASN A 146 -4.35 -7.98 2.58
C ASN A 146 -3.32 -8.77 1.75
N PRO A 147 -3.51 -8.91 0.42
CA PRO A 147 -2.55 -9.65 -0.41
C PRO A 147 -1.12 -9.13 -0.32
N ALA A 148 -0.93 -7.86 0.01
CA ALA A 148 0.39 -7.26 0.17
C ALA A 148 0.96 -7.44 1.57
N ASP A 149 0.26 -8.10 2.49
CA ASP A 149 0.72 -8.34 3.85
C ASP A 149 2.06 -9.06 3.85
N PHE A 150 2.96 -8.64 4.74
CA PHE A 150 4.32 -9.21 4.81
C PHE A 150 4.40 -10.51 5.60
N GLY A 151 3.30 -10.95 6.22
CA GLY A 151 3.28 -12.21 6.95
C GLY A 151 4.07 -12.20 8.25
N ARG A 152 4.25 -11.03 8.87
CA ARG A 152 5.04 -10.86 10.09
C ARG A 152 4.21 -10.53 11.31
N LYS A 153 2.94 -10.76 11.23
CA LYS A 153 2.02 -10.44 12.34
C LYS A 153 1.76 -11.62 13.24
#